data_28e469b2312b3ab6924c984c62192d18
#
_entry.id   28e469b2312b3ab6924c984c62192d18
#
_cell.length_a   1.000
_cell.length_b   1.000
_cell.length_c   1.000
_cell.angle_alpha   90.00
_cell.angle_beta   90.00
_cell.angle_gamma   90.00
#
_symmetry.space_group_name_H-M   'P 1'
#
loop_
_entity.id
_entity.type
_entity.pdbx_description
1 polymer ?
#
loop_
_entity_poly.entity_id
_entity_poly.type
_entity_poly.pdbx_seq_one_letter_code
_entity_poly.pdbx_strand_id
1 'polypeptide(L)'
;MSNLWGESLDFANHQSSLNGFQAEADRDDPATTHYVVAHRDPGIANWLDTTGHREGFLSPRWSYSSKPPEELWPTIAAKKVRFDEIRDHLPPGVPTITAEQRAERIRIRQMHVQRRYRPF
;
A
#
# COMPACT_ATOMS: atom_id res chain seq x y z
N MET A 1 3.40 0.72 7.05
CA MET A 1 2.80 0.19 8.32
C MET A 1 3.88 -0.04 9.35
N SER A 2 3.52 -0.06 10.61
CA SER A 2 4.39 -0.33 11.75
C SER A 2 3.73 -1.30 12.73
N ASN A 3 4.56 -1.92 13.59
CA ASN A 3 4.07 -2.71 14.72
C ASN A 3 3.56 -1.81 15.85
N LEU A 4 3.13 -2.40 16.97
CA LEU A 4 2.63 -1.64 18.14
C LEU A 4 3.69 -0.76 18.81
N TRP A 5 4.98 -1.00 18.56
CA TRP A 5 6.09 -0.22 19.07
C TRP A 5 6.51 0.94 18.16
N GLY A 6 5.80 1.09 17.03
CA GLY A 6 6.11 2.12 16.02
C GLY A 6 7.28 1.76 15.10
N GLU A 7 7.78 0.53 15.18
CA GLU A 7 8.83 0.06 14.27
C GLU A 7 8.23 -0.29 12.90
N SER A 8 8.90 0.12 11.82
CA SER A 8 8.48 -0.24 10.47
C SER A 8 8.47 -1.76 10.28
N LEU A 9 7.42 -2.28 9.64
CA LEU A 9 7.41 -3.66 9.20
C LEU A 9 8.50 -3.87 8.13
N ASP A 10 8.86 -5.14 7.85
CA ASP A 10 9.87 -5.48 6.83
C ASP A 10 9.44 -4.97 5.45
N PHE A 11 9.76 -3.73 5.16
CA PHE A 11 9.45 -3.08 3.88
C PHE A 11 10.43 -3.46 2.77
N ALA A 12 11.52 -4.14 3.09
CA ALA A 12 12.48 -4.62 2.09
C ALA A 12 11.97 -5.85 1.34
N ASN A 13 11.41 -6.81 2.07
CA ASN A 13 10.98 -8.10 1.53
C ASN A 13 9.46 -8.20 1.35
N HIS A 14 8.70 -7.24 1.89
CA HIS A 14 7.25 -7.22 1.87
C HIS A 14 6.72 -5.86 1.41
N GLN A 15 5.61 -5.86 0.68
CA GLN A 15 4.93 -4.62 0.32
C GLN A 15 4.12 -4.06 1.50
N SER A 16 4.80 -3.70 2.59
CA SER A 16 4.19 -3.15 3.80
C SER A 16 4.05 -1.62 3.78
N SER A 17 4.51 -0.99 2.70
CA SER A 17 4.38 0.44 2.44
C SER A 17 4.29 0.71 0.95
N LEU A 18 3.57 1.76 0.57
CA LEU A 18 3.48 2.26 -0.79
C LEU A 18 3.59 3.78 -0.77
N ASN A 19 4.36 4.34 -1.67
CA ASN A 19 4.41 5.79 -1.91
C ASN A 19 3.58 6.17 -3.13
N GLY A 20 3.43 7.47 -3.39
CA GLY A 20 2.61 7.97 -4.48
C GLY A 20 3.07 7.58 -5.90
N PHE A 21 4.32 7.13 -6.07
CA PHE A 21 4.81 6.59 -7.34
C PHE A 21 4.56 5.09 -7.49
N GLN A 22 4.37 4.38 -6.40
CA GLN A 22 4.14 2.94 -6.36
C GLN A 22 2.66 2.59 -6.33
N ALA A 23 1.85 3.43 -5.69
CA ALA A 23 0.41 3.25 -5.63
C ALA A 23 -0.24 3.62 -6.96
N GLU A 24 -1.25 2.87 -7.33
CA GLU A 24 -2.03 3.10 -8.55
C GLU A 24 -3.43 3.59 -8.18
N ALA A 25 -3.83 4.73 -8.75
CA ALA A 25 -5.20 5.22 -8.61
C ALA A 25 -6.19 4.32 -9.36
N ASP A 26 -7.45 4.42 -9.01
CA ASP A 26 -8.51 3.72 -9.71
C ASP A 26 -8.61 4.20 -11.16
N ARG A 27 -8.83 3.27 -12.08
CA ARG A 27 -8.88 3.59 -13.52
C ARG A 27 -10.08 4.45 -13.90
N ASP A 28 -11.20 4.24 -13.21
CA ASP A 28 -12.47 4.94 -13.47
C ASP A 28 -12.62 6.21 -12.63
N ASP A 29 -11.80 6.38 -11.59
CA ASP A 29 -11.76 7.56 -10.74
C ASP A 29 -10.32 7.85 -10.29
N PRO A 30 -9.54 8.59 -11.08
CA PRO A 30 -8.14 8.88 -10.76
C PRO A 30 -7.92 9.72 -9.48
N ALA A 31 -8.97 10.31 -8.92
CA ALA A 31 -8.90 11.02 -7.63
C ALA A 31 -8.97 10.07 -6.42
N THR A 32 -9.36 8.82 -6.65
CA THR A 32 -9.51 7.80 -5.61
C THR A 32 -8.42 6.74 -5.74
N THR A 33 -7.94 6.27 -4.60
CA THR A 33 -6.98 5.16 -4.52
C THR A 33 -7.47 4.19 -3.46
N HIS A 34 -7.72 2.96 -3.86
CA HIS A 34 -8.07 1.88 -2.93
C HIS A 34 -6.83 1.12 -2.51
N TYR A 35 -6.72 0.87 -1.21
CA TYR A 35 -5.71 0.01 -0.61
C TYR A 35 -6.36 -1.18 0.08
N VAL A 36 -5.73 -2.33 0.01
CA VAL A 36 -6.14 -3.52 0.73
C VAL A 36 -5.07 -3.89 1.74
N VAL A 37 -5.42 -3.91 3.02
CA VAL A 37 -4.55 -4.41 4.10
C VAL A 37 -4.96 -5.84 4.41
N ALA A 38 -4.09 -6.79 4.17
CA ALA A 38 -4.40 -8.22 4.34
C ALA A 38 -3.15 -9.06 4.61
N HIS A 39 -3.34 -10.24 5.24
CA HIS A 39 -2.28 -11.20 5.51
C HIS A 39 -1.83 -11.99 4.27
N ARG A 40 -2.66 -12.05 3.24
CA ARG A 40 -2.40 -12.75 1.98
C ARG A 40 -2.59 -11.80 0.82
N ASP A 41 -1.87 -12.03 -0.27
CA ASP A 41 -2.03 -11.25 -1.50
C ASP A 41 -3.43 -11.46 -2.11
N PRO A 42 -4.25 -10.41 -2.19
CA PRO A 42 -5.58 -10.48 -2.80
C PRO A 42 -5.55 -10.33 -4.33
N GLY A 43 -4.36 -10.17 -4.94
CA GLY A 43 -4.22 -9.84 -6.35
C GLY A 43 -4.62 -8.40 -6.71
N ILE A 44 -4.62 -7.51 -5.73
CA ILE A 44 -4.86 -6.07 -5.90
C ILE A 44 -3.50 -5.35 -5.91
N ALA A 45 -3.31 -4.41 -6.84
CA ALA A 45 -2.03 -3.73 -7.01
C ALA A 45 -1.58 -3.04 -5.71
N ASN A 46 -2.47 -2.31 -5.06
CA ASN A 46 -2.22 -1.60 -3.80
C ASN A 46 -2.51 -2.47 -2.56
N TRP A 47 -1.97 -3.67 -2.53
CA TRP A 47 -2.00 -4.49 -1.34
C TRP A 47 -0.91 -4.04 -0.36
N LEU A 48 -1.26 -3.90 0.91
CA LEU A 48 -0.36 -3.68 2.03
C LEU A 48 -0.25 -4.97 2.85
N ASP A 49 0.90 -5.61 2.76
CA ASP A 49 1.22 -6.86 3.45
C ASP A 49 1.44 -6.59 4.94
N THR A 50 0.65 -7.23 5.79
CA THR A 50 0.78 -7.10 7.25
C THR A 50 2.02 -7.80 7.81
N THR A 51 2.78 -8.50 6.97
CA THR A 51 3.96 -9.30 7.37
C THR A 51 3.71 -10.24 8.55
N GLY A 52 2.48 -10.78 8.65
CA GLY A 52 2.05 -11.67 9.72
C GLY A 52 1.61 -10.98 11.02
N HIS A 53 1.67 -9.66 11.10
CA HIS A 53 1.23 -8.92 12.28
C HIS A 53 -0.31 -8.83 12.34
N ARG A 54 -0.88 -9.14 13.50
CA ARG A 54 -2.33 -9.03 13.76
C ARG A 54 -2.76 -7.62 14.14
N GLU A 55 -1.83 -6.86 14.71
CA GLU A 55 -2.05 -5.52 15.24
C GLU A 55 -0.89 -4.61 14.84
N GLY A 56 -1.17 -3.34 14.69
CA GLY A 56 -0.18 -2.34 14.31
C GLY A 56 -0.85 -1.05 13.85
N PHE A 57 -0.07 -0.20 13.22
CA PHE A 57 -0.53 1.10 12.74
C PHE A 57 -0.38 1.21 11.22
N LEU A 58 -1.41 1.72 10.59
CA LEU A 58 -1.38 2.22 9.22
C LEU A 58 -1.36 3.75 9.29
N SER A 59 -0.32 4.36 8.72
CA SER A 59 -0.13 5.82 8.77
C SER A 59 -0.10 6.37 7.35
N PRO A 60 -1.23 6.81 6.80
CA PRO A 60 -1.25 7.59 5.56
C PRO A 60 -0.59 8.95 5.78
N ARG A 61 0.15 9.41 4.76
CA ARG A 61 0.85 10.69 4.81
C ARG A 61 0.77 11.40 3.46
N TRP A 62 0.43 12.66 3.48
CA TRP A 62 0.48 13.55 2.33
C TRP A 62 1.47 14.67 2.58
N SER A 63 2.26 14.99 1.58
CA SER A 63 3.22 16.10 1.61
C SER A 63 2.85 17.12 0.55
N TYR A 64 2.78 18.37 0.95
CA TYR A 64 2.50 19.51 0.08
C TYR A 64 3.59 20.56 0.25
N SER A 65 3.90 21.26 -0.84
CA SER A 65 4.84 22.41 -0.79
C SER A 65 4.25 23.61 -0.05
N SER A 66 2.92 23.72 -0.03
CA SER A 66 2.17 24.72 0.73
C SER A 66 0.87 24.09 1.23
N LYS A 67 0.30 24.63 2.32
CA LYS A 67 -0.96 24.12 2.86
C LYS A 67 -2.09 24.26 1.82
N PRO A 68 -2.71 23.16 1.38
CA PRO A 68 -3.83 23.24 0.46
C PRO A 68 -5.09 23.78 1.18
N PRO A 69 -6.06 24.33 0.44
CA PRO A 69 -7.39 24.62 0.96
C PRO A 69 -8.04 23.39 1.59
N GLU A 70 -8.87 23.59 2.62
CA GLU A 70 -9.47 22.47 3.37
C GLU A 70 -10.34 21.55 2.52
N GLU A 71 -11.02 22.10 1.54
CA GLU A 71 -11.84 21.35 0.58
C GLU A 71 -11.02 20.38 -0.31
N LEU A 72 -9.71 20.60 -0.40
CA LEU A 72 -8.77 19.72 -1.14
C LEU A 72 -8.02 18.76 -0.23
N TRP A 73 -8.32 18.72 1.06
CA TRP A 73 -7.68 17.77 1.96
C TRP A 73 -8.12 16.36 1.63
N PRO A 74 -7.18 15.40 1.66
CA PRO A 74 -7.52 14.00 1.42
C PRO A 74 -8.46 13.48 2.51
N THR A 75 -9.39 12.64 2.11
CA THR A 75 -10.28 11.93 3.03
C THR A 75 -9.92 10.45 3.04
N ILE A 76 -10.13 9.80 4.18
CA ILE A 76 -9.88 8.37 4.36
C ILE A 76 -11.16 7.72 4.85
N ALA A 77 -11.55 6.64 4.19
CA ALA A 77 -12.58 5.73 4.66
C ALA A 77 -12.00 4.33 4.76
N ALA A 78 -12.39 3.56 5.76
CA ALA A 78 -11.97 2.19 5.93
C ALA A 78 -13.16 1.29 6.22
N LYS A 79 -13.12 0.08 5.68
CA LYS A 79 -14.12 -0.96 5.89
C LYS A 79 -13.44 -2.28 6.17
N LYS A 80 -13.85 -2.97 7.22
CA LYS A 80 -13.41 -4.34 7.50
C LYS A 80 -14.33 -5.31 6.77
N VAL A 81 -13.73 -6.18 5.99
CA VAL A 81 -14.45 -7.20 5.20
C VAL A 81 -13.75 -8.55 5.34
N ARG A 82 -14.43 -9.63 4.98
CA ARG A 82 -13.80 -10.95 4.89
C ARG A 82 -12.86 -10.98 3.68
N PHE A 83 -11.80 -11.79 3.76
CA PHE A 83 -10.80 -11.87 2.69
C PHE A 83 -11.41 -12.34 1.36
N ASP A 84 -12.32 -13.29 1.41
CA ASP A 84 -13.02 -13.85 0.25
C ASP A 84 -14.03 -12.88 -0.39
N GLU A 85 -14.43 -11.84 0.33
CA GLU A 85 -15.38 -10.82 -0.12
C GLU A 85 -14.69 -9.53 -0.61
N ILE A 86 -13.36 -9.42 -0.53
CA ILE A 86 -12.63 -8.18 -0.85
C ILE A 86 -13.04 -7.63 -2.22
N ARG A 87 -13.12 -8.49 -3.25
CA ARG A 87 -13.43 -8.05 -4.60
C ARG A 87 -14.85 -7.52 -4.76
N ASP A 88 -15.80 -8.02 -3.98
CA ASP A 88 -17.19 -7.58 -4.00
C ASP A 88 -17.35 -6.17 -3.43
N HIS A 89 -16.38 -5.74 -2.62
CA HIS A 89 -16.34 -4.43 -2.00
C HIS A 89 -15.45 -3.41 -2.72
N LEU A 90 -14.80 -3.80 -3.81
CA LEU A 90 -13.96 -2.92 -4.61
C LEU A 90 -14.64 -2.56 -5.94
N PRO A 91 -14.54 -1.29 -6.39
CA PRO A 91 -15.01 -0.91 -7.72
C PRO A 91 -14.25 -1.68 -8.82
N PRO A 92 -14.85 -1.89 -9.99
CA PRO A 92 -14.21 -2.63 -11.09
C PRO A 92 -12.93 -1.98 -11.61
N GLY A 93 -12.80 -0.66 -11.46
CA GLY A 93 -11.62 0.11 -11.86
C GLY A 93 -10.39 -0.03 -10.98
N VAL A 94 -10.48 -0.74 -9.85
CA VAL A 94 -9.34 -0.95 -8.94
C VAL A 94 -8.26 -1.78 -9.64
N PRO A 95 -7.00 -1.31 -9.68
CA PRO A 95 -5.91 -2.02 -10.35
C PRO A 95 -5.62 -3.39 -9.73
N THR A 96 -5.50 -4.39 -10.58
CA THR A 96 -5.12 -5.76 -10.21
C THR A 96 -3.69 -6.06 -10.64
N ILE A 97 -3.10 -7.11 -10.10
CA ILE A 97 -1.74 -7.53 -10.37
C ILE A 97 -1.64 -9.05 -10.43
N THR A 98 -0.78 -9.58 -11.29
CA THR A 98 -0.46 -11.01 -11.32
C THR A 98 0.60 -11.37 -10.27
N ALA A 99 0.76 -12.67 -10.01
CA ALA A 99 1.80 -13.17 -9.11
C ALA A 99 3.21 -12.81 -9.61
N GLU A 100 3.45 -12.89 -10.92
CA GLU A 100 4.72 -12.54 -11.55
C GLU A 100 5.03 -11.05 -11.41
N GLN A 101 4.05 -10.21 -11.66
CA GLN A 101 4.18 -8.76 -11.47
C GLN A 101 4.44 -8.40 -10.00
N ARG A 102 3.79 -9.11 -9.07
CA ARG A 102 4.04 -8.93 -7.64
C ARG A 102 5.47 -9.32 -7.28
N ALA A 103 5.94 -10.46 -7.75
CA ALA A 103 7.31 -10.91 -7.52
C ALA A 103 8.34 -9.88 -8.03
N GLU A 104 8.11 -9.32 -9.21
CA GLU A 104 8.97 -8.26 -9.77
C GLU A 104 8.96 -6.99 -8.92
N ARG A 105 7.81 -6.55 -8.42
CA ARG A 105 7.72 -5.40 -7.50
C ARG A 105 8.52 -5.63 -6.22
N ILE A 106 8.47 -6.83 -5.64
CA ILE A 106 9.25 -7.18 -4.46
C ILE A 106 10.74 -7.18 -4.79
N ARG A 107 11.14 -7.76 -5.93
CA ARG A 107 12.53 -7.75 -6.38
C ARG A 107 13.09 -6.32 -6.53
N ILE A 108 12.34 -5.42 -7.15
CA ILE A 108 12.72 -4.02 -7.30
C ILE A 108 12.88 -3.36 -5.94
N ARG A 109 11.97 -3.61 -5.01
CA ARG A 109 12.02 -3.09 -3.64
C ARG A 109 13.29 -3.54 -2.91
N GLN A 110 13.62 -4.82 -2.98
CA GLN A 110 14.84 -5.39 -2.41
C GLN A 110 16.10 -4.73 -2.99
N MET A 111 16.17 -4.56 -4.30
CA MET A 111 17.29 -3.88 -4.93
C MET A 111 17.45 -2.42 -4.46
N HIS A 112 16.35 -1.69 -4.30
CA HIS A 112 16.39 -0.31 -3.82
C HIS A 112 16.91 -0.20 -2.39
N VAL A 113 16.51 -1.14 -1.52
CA VAL A 113 16.99 -1.18 -0.13
C VAL A 113 18.48 -1.55 -0.10
N GLN A 114 18.92 -2.56 -0.85
CA GLN A 114 20.32 -2.96 -0.93
C GLN A 114 21.24 -1.82 -1.39
N ARG A 115 20.77 -0.98 -2.33
CA ARG A 115 21.55 0.18 -2.81
C ARG A 115 21.77 1.23 -1.74
N ARG A 116 20.85 1.37 -0.77
CA ARG A 116 20.98 2.34 0.34
C ARG A 116 22.07 1.98 1.33
N TYR A 117 22.41 0.71 1.45
CA TYR A 117 23.38 0.18 2.42
C TYR A 117 24.74 -0.13 1.82
N ARG A 118 25.02 0.26 0.57
CA ARG A 118 26.37 0.13 0.02
C ARG A 118 27.26 1.16 0.73
N PRO A 119 28.36 0.72 1.42
CA PRO A 119 29.38 1.64 1.91
C PRO A 119 30.01 2.35 0.69
N PHE A 120 30.23 3.61 0.85
CA PHE A 120 30.94 4.42 -0.16
C PHE A 120 32.36 3.93 -0.37
#